data_26439b9879b249129e82125fab1bd5d1
#
_entry.id   26439b9879b249129e82125fab1bd5d1
#
_cell.length_a   1.000
_cell.length_b   1.000
_cell.length_c   1.000
_cell.angle_alpha   90.00
_cell.angle_beta   90.00
_cell.angle_gamma   90.00
#
_symmetry.space_group_name_H-M   'P 1'
#
loop_
_entity.id
_entity.type
_entity.pdbx_description
1 polymer ?
#
loop_
_entity_poly.entity_id
_entity_poly.type
_entity_poly.pdbx_seq_one_letter_code
_entity_poly.pdbx_strand_id
1 'polypeptide(L)'
;MQCDTLFHAAHRAGLTTCACRWPLTAGGFDVIDYLVPEVLSEDEQAEPDPEKRFRAACSPGLFEEIIKPHLPLLEGPRHPSDDHFSTACACDILRKYQPNLLMTHPGMVDAARHQNGLFGKPVDEALWLTDEWIGQLMQAANDAGIAPHTSWCIVSDHWQLDIRLCIALNVFLRDRGWITTDSEGRVTQWEAWAHSAGLSAQIYVKNRRNEPAVYQALQEMAQEGLYGFSEVLTADECLQRYGLAGGFSFVVETDGFTSFHSDGQRPAVRPLDIEDYRYGRASHGHMPEKGPQPPMLVSGPAFARHVTLETASILDEAPTFAAALGLSLEQADGRVLKELLAK
;
A
#
# COMPACT_ATOMS: atom_id res chain seq x y z
N MET A 1 12.79 1.21 11.50
CA MET A 1 11.38 1.05 11.92
C MET A 1 11.23 1.50 13.36
N GLN A 2 10.09 2.10 13.76
CA GLN A 2 9.88 2.61 15.12
C GLN A 2 9.13 1.62 16.03
N CYS A 3 8.55 0.57 15.45
CA CYS A 3 7.82 -0.49 16.16
C CYS A 3 8.14 -1.86 15.56
N ASP A 4 7.85 -2.91 16.31
CA ASP A 4 7.96 -4.28 15.84
C ASP A 4 6.89 -4.60 14.80
N THR A 5 7.30 -5.33 13.77
CA THR A 5 6.37 -5.94 12.81
C THR A 5 6.07 -7.38 13.19
N LEU A 6 5.10 -7.99 12.52
CA LEU A 6 4.81 -9.41 12.67
C LEU A 6 6.04 -10.29 12.37
N PHE A 7 6.89 -9.89 11.41
CA PHE A 7 8.16 -10.58 11.12
C PHE A 7 9.13 -10.53 12.33
N HIS A 8 9.25 -9.39 13.00
CA HIS A 8 10.09 -9.28 14.21
C HIS A 8 9.59 -10.19 15.34
N ALA A 9 8.29 -10.22 15.56
CA ALA A 9 7.69 -11.08 16.59
C ALA A 9 7.89 -12.56 16.28
N ALA A 10 7.68 -12.97 15.02
CA ALA A 10 7.90 -14.35 14.57
C ALA A 10 9.38 -14.75 14.69
N HIS A 11 10.30 -13.91 14.21
CA HIS A 11 11.74 -14.16 14.29
C HIS A 11 12.22 -14.34 15.74
N ARG A 12 11.79 -13.48 16.68
CA ARG A 12 12.12 -13.62 18.11
C ARG A 12 11.59 -14.91 18.73
N ALA A 13 10.48 -15.42 18.22
CA ALA A 13 9.91 -16.69 18.65
C ALA A 13 10.58 -17.92 17.99
N GLY A 14 11.57 -17.72 17.14
CA GLY A 14 12.24 -18.79 16.40
C GLY A 14 11.40 -19.39 15.26
N LEU A 15 10.36 -18.66 14.80
CA LEU A 15 9.55 -19.04 13.66
C LEU A 15 10.24 -18.57 12.37
N THR A 16 10.19 -19.42 11.35
CA THR A 16 10.71 -19.08 10.01
C THR A 16 9.71 -18.21 9.25
N THR A 17 10.21 -17.22 8.53
CA THR A 17 9.39 -16.19 7.89
C THR A 17 9.70 -16.04 6.41
N CYS A 18 8.68 -15.68 5.63
CA CYS A 18 8.81 -15.36 4.22
C CYS A 18 8.05 -14.06 3.90
N ALA A 19 8.71 -13.15 3.20
CA ALA A 19 8.08 -12.01 2.53
C ALA A 19 8.32 -12.14 1.03
N CYS A 20 7.24 -12.29 0.27
CA CYS A 20 7.32 -12.34 -1.18
C CYS A 20 6.65 -11.11 -1.77
N ARG A 21 7.47 -10.13 -2.19
CA ARG A 21 7.04 -8.80 -2.64
C ARG A 21 6.12 -8.07 -1.65
N TRP A 22 6.30 -8.35 -0.36
CA TRP A 22 5.62 -7.57 0.67
C TRP A 22 6.26 -6.18 0.76
N PRO A 23 5.46 -5.09 0.72
CA PRO A 23 5.99 -3.73 0.68
C PRO A 23 6.93 -3.41 1.85
N LEU A 24 7.90 -2.53 1.60
CA LEU A 24 8.85 -2.01 2.60
C LEU A 24 9.74 -3.08 3.27
N THR A 25 9.91 -4.26 2.68
CA THR A 25 10.73 -5.35 3.25
C THR A 25 12.10 -5.50 2.59
N ALA A 26 12.39 -4.76 1.51
CA ALA A 26 13.69 -4.86 0.82
C ALA A 26 14.85 -4.64 1.79
N GLY A 27 15.81 -5.59 1.82
CA GLY A 27 16.95 -5.58 2.74
C GLY A 27 16.66 -6.03 4.17
N GLY A 28 15.43 -6.47 4.50
CA GLY A 28 15.01 -6.93 5.83
C GLY A 28 15.36 -8.39 6.16
N PHE A 29 16.40 -8.93 5.54
CA PHE A 29 16.82 -10.33 5.68
C PHE A 29 17.49 -10.65 7.04
N ASP A 30 17.61 -9.70 7.94
CA ASP A 30 17.99 -9.88 9.35
C ASP A 30 16.84 -10.43 10.21
N VAL A 31 15.59 -10.26 9.76
CA VAL A 31 14.37 -10.74 10.44
C VAL A 31 13.44 -11.53 9.52
N ILE A 32 13.77 -11.66 8.22
CA ILE A 32 12.99 -12.39 7.23
C ILE A 32 13.90 -13.45 6.59
N ASP A 33 13.61 -14.72 6.85
CA ASP A 33 14.44 -15.83 6.40
C ASP A 33 14.42 -15.99 4.88
N TYR A 34 13.24 -15.87 4.26
CA TYR A 34 13.03 -16.04 2.81
C TYR A 34 12.45 -14.78 2.23
N LEU A 35 13.31 -13.82 1.87
CA LEU A 35 12.91 -12.53 1.31
C LEU A 35 13.05 -12.50 -0.21
N VAL A 36 11.93 -12.43 -0.92
CA VAL A 36 11.84 -12.01 -2.32
C VAL A 36 11.40 -10.55 -2.32
N PRO A 37 12.32 -9.60 -2.49
CA PRO A 37 12.02 -8.18 -2.28
C PRO A 37 11.16 -7.59 -3.40
N GLU A 38 10.45 -6.50 -3.09
CA GLU A 38 9.93 -5.58 -4.08
C GLU A 38 11.05 -4.63 -4.50
N VAL A 39 11.60 -4.82 -5.69
CA VAL A 39 12.75 -4.05 -6.19
C VAL A 39 12.47 -3.32 -7.50
N LEU A 40 11.22 -3.30 -7.93
CA LEU A 40 10.81 -2.58 -9.11
C LEU A 40 10.70 -1.10 -8.73
N SER A 41 11.70 -0.33 -9.15
CA SER A 41 11.76 1.11 -8.91
C SER A 41 11.43 1.85 -10.19
N GLU A 42 10.61 2.89 -10.07
CA GLU A 42 10.40 3.91 -11.10
C GLU A 42 11.51 4.98 -11.05
N ASP A 43 12.46 4.85 -10.13
CA ASP A 43 13.58 5.77 -10.00
C ASP A 43 14.56 5.57 -11.15
N GLU A 44 14.73 6.60 -11.99
CA GLU A 44 15.69 6.63 -13.10
C GLU A 44 17.16 6.43 -12.65
N GLN A 45 17.46 6.64 -11.37
CA GLN A 45 18.77 6.42 -10.77
C GLN A 45 18.96 5.01 -10.20
N ALA A 46 17.90 4.19 -10.17
CA ALA A 46 18.01 2.81 -9.71
C ALA A 46 18.89 1.96 -10.64
N GLU A 47 19.54 0.94 -10.09
CA GLU A 47 20.30 -0.04 -10.89
C GLU A 47 19.37 -0.63 -11.99
N PRO A 48 19.68 -0.46 -13.27
CA PRO A 48 18.78 -0.86 -14.36
C PRO A 48 18.64 -2.38 -14.49
N ASP A 49 19.61 -3.15 -14.00
CA ASP A 49 19.61 -4.62 -14.07
C ASP A 49 18.76 -5.22 -12.94
N PRO A 50 17.60 -5.85 -13.26
CA PRO A 50 16.75 -6.49 -12.25
C PRO A 50 17.49 -7.57 -11.45
N GLU A 51 18.37 -8.37 -12.07
CA GLU A 51 19.14 -9.38 -11.36
C GLU A 51 19.98 -8.79 -10.25
N LYS A 52 20.67 -7.69 -10.52
CA LYS A 52 21.50 -7.03 -9.50
C LYS A 52 20.67 -6.47 -8.37
N ARG A 53 19.48 -5.89 -8.68
CA ARG A 53 18.57 -5.39 -7.66
C ARG A 53 18.08 -6.50 -6.74
N PHE A 54 17.62 -7.62 -7.31
CA PHE A 54 17.18 -8.76 -6.50
C PHE A 54 18.33 -9.34 -5.67
N ARG A 55 19.53 -9.51 -6.25
CA ARG A 55 20.70 -10.02 -5.51
C ARG A 55 21.09 -9.16 -4.33
N ALA A 56 20.97 -7.84 -4.46
CA ALA A 56 21.35 -6.90 -3.40
C ALA A 56 20.36 -6.88 -2.24
N ALA A 57 19.11 -7.28 -2.44
CA ALA A 57 18.03 -7.07 -1.49
C ALA A 57 17.30 -8.35 -1.04
N CYS A 58 17.57 -9.51 -1.64
CA CYS A 58 16.99 -10.80 -1.23
C CYS A 58 17.81 -11.50 -0.13
N SER A 59 17.22 -12.51 0.50
CA SER A 59 17.94 -13.36 1.45
C SER A 59 19.09 -14.13 0.77
N PRO A 60 20.22 -14.33 1.47
CA PRO A 60 21.37 -15.06 0.94
C PRO A 60 21.00 -16.44 0.38
N GLY A 61 21.45 -16.73 -0.84
CA GLY A 61 21.20 -18.00 -1.51
C GLY A 61 19.84 -18.10 -2.23
N LEU A 62 18.86 -17.28 -1.86
CA LEU A 62 17.51 -17.39 -2.42
C LEU A 62 17.44 -16.96 -3.90
N PHE A 63 18.38 -16.12 -4.34
CA PHE A 63 18.38 -15.61 -5.71
C PHE A 63 18.53 -16.76 -6.73
N GLU A 64 19.59 -17.57 -6.64
CA GLU A 64 19.86 -18.63 -7.62
C GLU A 64 18.79 -19.71 -7.62
N GLU A 65 18.24 -20.00 -6.48
CA GLU A 65 17.39 -21.15 -6.26
C GLU A 65 15.90 -20.88 -6.50
N ILE A 66 15.43 -19.68 -6.15
CA ILE A 66 14.02 -19.31 -6.21
C ILE A 66 13.78 -18.18 -7.21
N ILE A 67 14.54 -17.06 -7.11
CA ILE A 67 14.23 -15.86 -7.87
C ILE A 67 14.60 -16.03 -9.34
N LYS A 68 15.83 -16.44 -9.62
CA LYS A 68 16.36 -16.51 -10.98
C LYS A 68 15.56 -17.41 -11.94
N PRO A 69 15.08 -18.60 -11.53
CA PRO A 69 14.26 -19.43 -12.40
C PRO A 69 12.95 -18.75 -12.86
N HIS A 70 12.43 -17.83 -12.06
CA HIS A 70 11.16 -17.14 -12.32
C HIS A 70 11.32 -15.74 -12.94
N LEU A 71 12.54 -15.20 -13.09
CA LEU A 71 12.77 -13.90 -13.74
C LEU A 71 12.11 -13.74 -15.12
N PRO A 72 12.02 -14.78 -15.98
CA PRO A 72 11.32 -14.66 -17.26
C PRO A 72 9.84 -14.29 -17.13
N LEU A 73 9.21 -14.51 -15.97
CA LEU A 73 7.82 -14.10 -15.71
C LEU A 73 7.66 -12.59 -15.58
N LEU A 74 8.75 -11.85 -15.37
CA LEU A 74 8.73 -10.37 -15.28
C LEU A 74 8.74 -9.69 -16.67
N GLU A 75 8.69 -10.45 -17.75
CA GLU A 75 8.57 -9.90 -19.10
C GLU A 75 7.15 -9.38 -19.36
N GLY A 76 7.04 -8.11 -19.80
CA GLY A 76 5.76 -7.50 -20.13
C GLY A 76 5.33 -6.39 -19.14
N PRO A 77 4.04 -6.03 -19.14
CA PRO A 77 3.51 -5.02 -18.23
C PRO A 77 3.71 -5.44 -16.76
N ARG A 78 3.90 -4.45 -15.87
CA ARG A 78 4.12 -4.68 -14.44
C ARG A 78 3.08 -5.65 -13.86
N HIS A 79 1.81 -5.44 -14.14
CA HIS A 79 0.74 -6.36 -13.80
C HIS A 79 0.14 -6.97 -15.09
N PRO A 80 -0.04 -8.31 -15.12
CA PRO A 80 0.07 -9.29 -14.04
C PRO A 80 1.47 -9.91 -13.86
N SER A 81 2.53 -9.45 -14.57
CA SER A 81 3.86 -10.10 -14.57
C SER A 81 4.46 -10.24 -13.17
N ASP A 82 4.39 -9.16 -12.39
CA ASP A 82 4.89 -9.13 -11.01
C ASP A 82 4.17 -10.12 -10.10
N ASP A 83 2.86 -10.25 -10.30
CA ASP A 83 2.02 -11.13 -9.47
C ASP A 83 2.24 -12.59 -9.84
N HIS A 84 2.41 -12.91 -11.12
CA HIS A 84 2.83 -14.24 -11.57
C HIS A 84 4.19 -14.63 -10.98
N PHE A 85 5.15 -13.72 -11.06
CA PHE A 85 6.48 -13.92 -10.52
C PHE A 85 6.46 -14.17 -9.01
N SER A 86 5.80 -13.29 -8.25
CA SER A 86 5.74 -13.40 -6.80
C SER A 86 5.03 -14.68 -6.34
N THR A 87 3.93 -15.03 -7.02
CA THR A 87 3.19 -16.27 -6.73
C THR A 87 4.04 -17.50 -7.00
N ALA A 88 4.77 -17.55 -8.13
CA ALA A 88 5.65 -18.67 -8.44
C ALA A 88 6.76 -18.83 -7.41
N CYS A 89 7.43 -17.73 -7.02
CA CYS A 89 8.43 -17.73 -5.96
C CYS A 89 7.86 -18.21 -4.62
N ALA A 90 6.70 -17.69 -4.23
CA ALA A 90 6.03 -18.07 -2.98
C ALA A 90 5.63 -19.55 -2.96
N CYS A 91 5.14 -20.09 -4.08
CA CYS A 91 4.82 -21.51 -4.22
C CYS A 91 6.04 -22.41 -4.03
N ASP A 92 7.18 -22.05 -4.63
CA ASP A 92 8.40 -22.83 -4.47
C ASP A 92 8.98 -22.73 -3.06
N ILE A 93 8.87 -21.56 -2.41
CA ILE A 93 9.24 -21.39 -1.01
C ILE A 93 8.35 -22.26 -0.10
N LEU A 94 7.03 -22.28 -0.33
CA LEU A 94 6.11 -23.15 0.43
C LEU A 94 6.48 -24.63 0.30
N ARG A 95 6.72 -25.10 -0.93
CA ARG A 95 7.08 -26.52 -1.18
C ARG A 95 8.40 -26.91 -0.52
N LYS A 96 9.39 -26.01 -0.56
CA LYS A 96 10.76 -26.35 -0.19
C LYS A 96 11.08 -26.06 1.27
N TYR A 97 10.65 -24.92 1.77
CA TYR A 97 11.09 -24.40 3.07
C TYR A 97 9.98 -24.37 4.13
N GLN A 98 8.72 -24.41 3.73
CA GLN A 98 7.56 -24.49 4.63
C GLN A 98 7.62 -23.46 5.76
N PRO A 99 7.75 -22.13 5.47
CA PRO A 99 7.86 -21.10 6.50
C PRO A 99 6.62 -21.07 7.40
N ASN A 100 6.80 -20.68 8.67
CA ASN A 100 5.70 -20.56 9.63
C ASN A 100 4.82 -19.34 9.31
N LEU A 101 5.39 -18.29 8.72
CA LEU A 101 4.70 -17.09 8.26
C LEU A 101 5.12 -16.78 6.83
N LEU A 102 4.16 -16.69 5.91
CA LEU A 102 4.39 -16.19 4.56
C LEU A 102 3.43 -15.04 4.29
N MET A 103 3.97 -13.93 3.80
CA MET A 103 3.19 -12.76 3.36
C MET A 103 3.53 -12.44 1.91
N THR A 104 2.50 -12.25 1.08
CA THR A 104 2.63 -11.84 -0.33
C THR A 104 1.59 -10.79 -0.66
N HIS A 105 1.87 -9.94 -1.67
CA HIS A 105 1.05 -8.77 -2.00
C HIS A 105 0.80 -8.70 -3.51
N PRO A 106 -0.23 -9.39 -4.04
CA PRO A 106 -0.69 -9.23 -5.41
C PRO A 106 -1.31 -7.84 -5.64
N GLY A 107 -0.90 -7.15 -6.72
CA GLY A 107 -1.34 -5.79 -7.02
C GLY A 107 -2.30 -5.67 -8.21
N MET A 108 -2.66 -6.77 -8.87
CA MET A 108 -3.43 -6.74 -10.11
C MET A 108 -4.82 -6.10 -9.97
N VAL A 109 -5.53 -6.32 -8.86
CA VAL A 109 -6.88 -5.75 -8.66
C VAL A 109 -6.80 -4.24 -8.50
N ASP A 110 -5.81 -3.75 -7.75
CA ASP A 110 -5.54 -2.33 -7.59
C ASP A 110 -5.23 -1.68 -8.95
N ALA A 111 -4.28 -2.24 -9.70
CA ALA A 111 -3.91 -1.76 -11.02
C ALA A 111 -5.09 -1.73 -12.01
N ALA A 112 -5.90 -2.80 -12.02
CA ALA A 112 -7.08 -2.87 -12.88
C ALA A 112 -8.11 -1.78 -12.57
N ARG A 113 -8.32 -1.48 -11.29
CA ARG A 113 -9.22 -0.40 -10.86
C ARG A 113 -8.67 0.98 -11.20
N HIS A 114 -7.40 1.23 -10.99
CA HIS A 114 -6.77 2.48 -11.42
C HIS A 114 -6.99 2.76 -12.90
N GLN A 115 -6.85 1.76 -13.75
CA GLN A 115 -7.00 1.91 -15.20
C GLN A 115 -8.46 1.98 -15.68
N ASN A 116 -9.37 1.23 -15.02
CA ASN A 116 -10.70 0.97 -15.57
C ASN A 116 -11.86 1.52 -14.72
N GLY A 117 -11.60 2.00 -13.49
CA GLY A 117 -12.62 2.33 -12.50
C GLY A 117 -12.93 1.14 -11.59
N LEU A 118 -13.82 1.33 -10.61
CA LEU A 118 -14.05 0.36 -9.52
C LEU A 118 -14.61 -0.99 -9.98
N PHE A 119 -15.40 -1.00 -11.04
CA PHE A 119 -16.14 -2.18 -11.50
C PHE A 119 -16.06 -2.33 -13.02
N GLY A 120 -16.26 -3.55 -13.48
CA GLY A 120 -16.32 -3.88 -14.90
C GLY A 120 -15.48 -5.11 -15.23
N LYS A 121 -15.61 -5.56 -16.47
CA LYS A 121 -14.98 -6.81 -16.93
C LYS A 121 -13.48 -6.92 -16.66
N PRO A 122 -12.63 -5.87 -16.85
CA PRO A 122 -11.21 -5.97 -16.52
C PRO A 122 -10.95 -6.16 -15.03
N VAL A 123 -11.78 -5.58 -14.15
CA VAL A 123 -11.67 -5.76 -12.70
C VAL A 123 -12.11 -7.16 -12.27
N ASP A 124 -13.19 -7.68 -12.90
CA ASP A 124 -13.64 -9.05 -12.67
C ASP A 124 -12.57 -10.06 -13.10
N GLU A 125 -11.92 -9.85 -14.25
CA GLU A 125 -10.80 -10.66 -14.74
C GLU A 125 -9.59 -10.61 -13.78
N ALA A 126 -9.29 -9.44 -13.22
CA ALA A 126 -8.23 -9.27 -12.22
C ALA A 126 -8.55 -10.01 -10.91
N LEU A 127 -9.79 -9.99 -10.45
CA LEU A 127 -10.24 -10.75 -9.28
C LEU A 127 -10.12 -12.26 -9.51
N TRP A 128 -10.53 -12.75 -10.68
CA TRP A 128 -10.41 -14.18 -11.03
C TRP A 128 -8.95 -14.61 -11.08
N LEU A 129 -8.08 -13.82 -11.66
CA LEU A 129 -6.65 -14.11 -11.71
C LEU A 129 -6.03 -14.13 -10.31
N THR A 130 -6.44 -13.21 -9.44
CA THR A 130 -6.00 -13.19 -8.04
C THR A 130 -6.48 -14.44 -7.28
N ASP A 131 -7.71 -14.90 -7.52
CA ASP A 131 -8.23 -16.16 -6.96
C ASP A 131 -7.44 -17.39 -7.45
N GLU A 132 -7.05 -17.41 -8.75
CA GLU A 132 -6.17 -18.46 -9.28
C GLU A 132 -4.81 -18.49 -8.58
N TRP A 133 -4.20 -17.35 -8.27
CA TRP A 133 -2.94 -17.29 -7.52
C TRP A 133 -3.09 -17.78 -6.09
N ILE A 134 -4.18 -17.43 -5.42
CA ILE A 134 -4.49 -17.97 -4.09
C ILE A 134 -4.64 -19.50 -4.18
N GLY A 135 -5.34 -20.00 -5.20
CA GLY A 135 -5.47 -21.43 -5.48
C GLY A 135 -4.11 -22.15 -5.68
N GLN A 136 -3.17 -21.49 -6.40
CA GLN A 136 -1.81 -22.01 -6.59
C GLN A 136 -1.03 -22.11 -5.26
N LEU A 137 -1.14 -21.08 -4.40
CA LEU A 137 -0.54 -21.09 -3.07
C LEU A 137 -1.13 -22.21 -2.18
N MET A 138 -2.46 -22.37 -2.21
CA MET A 138 -3.15 -23.46 -1.50
C MET A 138 -2.70 -24.84 -2.00
N GLN A 139 -2.54 -24.99 -3.32
CA GLN A 139 -2.02 -26.25 -3.91
C GLN A 139 -0.56 -26.48 -3.50
N ALA A 140 0.30 -25.44 -3.46
CA ALA A 140 1.67 -25.58 -3.00
C ALA A 140 1.75 -26.03 -1.54
N ALA A 141 0.90 -25.51 -0.67
CA ALA A 141 0.79 -25.97 0.72
C ALA A 141 0.32 -27.43 0.82
N ASN A 142 -0.58 -27.86 -0.07
CA ASN A 142 -1.03 -29.25 -0.15
C ASN A 142 0.11 -30.17 -0.64
N ASP A 143 0.84 -29.77 -1.68
CA ASP A 143 2.00 -30.51 -2.21
C ASP A 143 3.10 -30.68 -1.14
N ALA A 144 3.28 -29.66 -0.29
CA ALA A 144 4.21 -29.68 0.83
C ALA A 144 3.70 -30.49 2.04
N GLY A 145 2.45 -30.96 2.03
CA GLY A 145 1.85 -31.69 3.14
C GLY A 145 1.48 -30.86 4.36
N ILE A 146 1.51 -29.52 4.26
CA ILE A 146 1.24 -28.60 5.37
C ILE A 146 -0.17 -28.03 5.36
N ALA A 147 -0.97 -28.27 4.32
CA ALA A 147 -2.32 -27.69 4.19
C ALA A 147 -3.24 -27.89 5.43
N PRO A 148 -3.25 -29.06 6.12
CA PRO A 148 -4.07 -29.24 7.33
C PRO A 148 -3.67 -28.35 8.50
N HIS A 149 -2.46 -27.79 8.49
CA HIS A 149 -1.88 -26.95 9.53
C HIS A 149 -1.75 -25.50 9.09
N THR A 150 -2.17 -25.15 7.87
CA THR A 150 -2.07 -23.80 7.30
C THR A 150 -3.36 -23.04 7.52
N SER A 151 -3.22 -21.82 8.04
CA SER A 151 -4.29 -20.83 8.11
C SER A 151 -4.07 -19.74 7.07
N TRP A 152 -5.14 -19.29 6.46
CA TRP A 152 -5.14 -18.30 5.38
C TRP A 152 -5.78 -17.02 5.86
N CYS A 153 -5.13 -15.88 5.58
CA CYS A 153 -5.64 -14.54 5.84
C CYS A 153 -5.56 -13.77 4.53
N ILE A 154 -6.70 -13.39 3.98
CA ILE A 154 -6.82 -12.57 2.78
C ILE A 154 -7.35 -11.22 3.23
N VAL A 155 -6.56 -10.19 3.03
CA VAL A 155 -6.84 -8.82 3.44
C VAL A 155 -6.58 -7.85 2.30
N SER A 156 -7.06 -6.63 2.41
CA SER A 156 -6.71 -5.54 1.53
C SER A 156 -6.34 -4.33 2.38
N ASP A 157 -5.32 -3.62 1.97
CA ASP A 157 -4.77 -2.43 2.64
C ASP A 157 -5.68 -1.21 2.53
N HIS A 158 -6.48 -1.09 1.47
CA HIS A 158 -7.42 0.00 1.25
C HIS A 158 -8.53 -0.37 0.25
N TRP A 159 -9.53 0.50 0.16
CA TRP A 159 -10.47 0.56 -0.96
C TRP A 159 -10.07 1.68 -1.92
N GLN A 160 -10.77 1.80 -3.04
CA GLN A 160 -10.61 2.89 -4.01
C GLN A 160 -11.93 3.62 -4.25
N LEU A 161 -11.84 4.86 -4.77
CA LEU A 161 -12.98 5.63 -5.27
C LEU A 161 -12.77 5.96 -6.74
N ASP A 162 -13.88 6.01 -7.51
CA ASP A 162 -13.84 6.53 -8.89
C ASP A 162 -13.51 8.02 -8.87
N ILE A 163 -12.60 8.43 -9.74
CA ILE A 163 -12.19 9.82 -9.87
C ILE A 163 -12.61 10.40 -11.21
N ARG A 164 -12.83 11.70 -11.25
CA ARG A 164 -13.26 12.46 -12.44
C ARG A 164 -12.28 13.55 -12.83
N LEU A 165 -11.51 14.02 -11.85
CA LEU A 165 -10.56 15.12 -12.00
C LEU A 165 -9.24 14.78 -11.31
N CYS A 166 -8.16 15.33 -11.87
CA CYS A 166 -6.87 15.38 -11.20
C CYS A 166 -6.44 16.84 -11.05
N ILE A 167 -6.07 17.25 -9.83
CA ILE A 167 -5.72 18.64 -9.53
C ILE A 167 -4.30 18.73 -8.99
N ALA A 168 -3.48 19.57 -9.62
CA ALA A 168 -2.15 19.95 -9.15
C ALA A 168 -2.23 21.12 -8.17
N LEU A 169 -2.36 20.83 -6.87
CA LEU A 169 -2.52 21.86 -5.82
C LEU A 169 -1.32 22.81 -5.77
N ASN A 170 -0.12 22.34 -6.09
CA ASN A 170 1.08 23.17 -6.10
C ASN A 170 1.02 24.33 -7.11
N VAL A 171 0.21 24.23 -8.15
CA VAL A 171 -0.04 25.37 -9.07
C VAL A 171 -0.73 26.50 -8.33
N PHE A 172 -1.70 26.21 -7.49
CA PHE A 172 -2.43 27.23 -6.70
C PHE A 172 -1.57 27.79 -5.56
N LEU A 173 -0.72 26.95 -4.93
CA LEU A 173 0.26 27.43 -3.96
C LEU A 173 1.29 28.36 -4.61
N ARG A 174 1.72 28.06 -5.83
CA ARG A 174 2.59 28.94 -6.61
C ARG A 174 1.92 30.28 -6.95
N ASP A 175 0.67 30.24 -7.39
CA ASP A 175 -0.08 31.46 -7.73
C ASP A 175 -0.30 32.39 -6.52
N ARG A 176 -0.23 31.84 -5.30
CA ARG A 176 -0.24 32.57 -4.03
C ARG A 176 1.14 32.98 -3.52
N GLY A 177 2.21 32.69 -4.28
CA GLY A 177 3.58 33.07 -3.97
C GLY A 177 4.31 32.17 -2.97
N TRP A 178 3.76 31.00 -2.63
CA TRP A 178 4.42 30.05 -1.72
C TRP A 178 5.37 29.08 -2.43
N ILE A 179 5.35 29.07 -3.77
CA ILE A 179 6.29 28.31 -4.60
C ILE A 179 6.88 29.25 -5.63
N THR A 180 8.21 29.28 -5.76
CA THR A 180 8.95 30.05 -6.77
C THR A 180 9.51 29.09 -7.82
N THR A 181 9.38 29.49 -9.09
CA THR A 181 9.92 28.74 -10.22
C THR A 181 10.93 29.58 -11.01
N ASP A 182 11.83 28.93 -11.73
CA ASP A 182 12.68 29.57 -12.73
C ASP A 182 11.90 29.86 -14.03
N SER A 183 12.61 30.39 -15.04
CA SER A 183 12.02 30.68 -16.35
C SER A 183 11.56 29.44 -17.13
N GLU A 184 12.00 28.25 -16.74
CA GLU A 184 11.60 26.97 -17.32
C GLU A 184 10.48 26.28 -16.53
N GLY A 185 9.99 26.93 -15.45
CA GLY A 185 8.93 26.43 -14.61
C GLY A 185 9.38 25.39 -13.55
N ARG A 186 10.69 25.17 -13.40
CA ARG A 186 11.23 24.27 -12.38
C ARG A 186 11.19 24.95 -11.01
N VAL A 187 10.74 24.21 -9.99
CA VAL A 187 10.66 24.73 -8.62
C VAL A 187 12.07 25.03 -8.09
N THR A 188 12.29 26.28 -7.68
CA THR A 188 13.57 26.72 -7.10
C THR A 188 13.48 26.89 -5.58
N GLN A 189 12.32 27.33 -5.07
CA GLN A 189 12.05 27.50 -3.64
C GLN A 189 10.56 27.23 -3.36
N TRP A 190 10.27 26.81 -2.14
CA TRP A 190 8.90 26.69 -1.66
C TRP A 190 8.83 26.98 -0.15
N GLU A 191 7.73 27.57 0.28
CA GLU A 191 7.35 27.78 1.68
C GLU A 191 6.19 26.85 2.07
N ALA A 192 5.28 26.55 1.14
CA ALA A 192 4.25 25.54 1.28
C ALA A 192 4.28 24.61 0.06
N TRP A 193 4.14 23.30 0.31
CA TRP A 193 4.18 22.26 -0.72
C TRP A 193 3.14 21.19 -0.45
N ALA A 194 2.35 20.83 -1.46
CA ALA A 194 1.41 19.72 -1.42
C ALA A 194 2.07 18.45 -1.97
N HIS A 195 2.12 17.41 -1.15
CA HIS A 195 2.53 16.07 -1.55
C HIS A 195 1.29 15.19 -1.66
N SER A 196 1.02 14.67 -2.84
CA SER A 196 -0.14 13.82 -3.10
C SER A 196 -0.02 12.46 -2.40
N ALA A 197 -1.11 12.02 -1.81
CA ALA A 197 -1.37 10.65 -1.38
C ALA A 197 -2.57 10.05 -2.16
N GLY A 198 -2.77 10.50 -3.41
CA GLY A 198 -3.90 10.11 -4.25
C GLY A 198 -5.13 10.98 -3.98
N LEU A 199 -6.05 10.50 -3.18
CA LEU A 199 -7.30 11.21 -2.83
C LEU A 199 -7.18 12.14 -1.62
N SER A 200 -6.02 12.28 -1.05
CA SER A 200 -5.66 13.33 -0.11
C SER A 200 -4.32 13.93 -0.49
N ALA A 201 -3.98 15.08 0.11
CA ALA A 201 -2.65 15.64 -0.03
C ALA A 201 -2.14 16.18 1.30
N GLN A 202 -0.89 15.85 1.62
CA GLN A 202 -0.18 16.35 2.78
C GLN A 202 0.45 17.69 2.44
N ILE A 203 0.16 18.72 3.22
CA ILE A 203 0.68 20.07 3.03
C ILE A 203 1.83 20.31 4.02
N TYR A 204 2.99 20.53 3.49
CA TYR A 204 4.21 20.84 4.23
C TYR A 204 4.43 22.36 4.23
N VAL A 205 4.65 22.96 5.39
CA VAL A 205 4.96 24.39 5.54
C VAL A 205 6.33 24.52 6.20
N LYS A 206 7.29 25.08 5.48
CA LYS A 206 8.68 25.19 5.92
C LYS A 206 8.86 26.04 7.18
N ASN A 207 8.24 27.20 7.19
CA ASN A 207 8.27 28.12 8.32
C ASN A 207 6.91 28.14 9.01
N ARG A 208 6.85 27.62 10.23
CA ARG A 208 5.62 27.55 11.02
C ARG A 208 4.91 28.90 11.20
N ARG A 209 5.62 30.01 11.08
CA ARG A 209 4.99 31.35 11.10
C ARG A 209 4.02 31.57 9.94
N ASN A 210 4.18 30.84 8.85
CA ASN A 210 3.31 30.91 7.68
C ASN A 210 2.10 29.95 7.77
N GLU A 211 2.09 29.01 8.72
CA GLU A 211 0.97 28.06 8.89
C GLU A 211 -0.41 28.72 8.97
N PRO A 212 -0.61 29.82 9.76
CA PRO A 212 -1.92 30.45 9.82
C PRO A 212 -2.39 31.02 8.47
N ALA A 213 -1.49 31.60 7.68
CA ALA A 213 -1.83 32.15 6.37
C ALA A 213 -2.09 31.04 5.34
N VAL A 214 -1.33 29.96 5.37
CA VAL A 214 -1.54 28.78 4.51
C VAL A 214 -2.87 28.10 4.88
N TYR A 215 -3.13 27.89 6.18
CA TYR A 215 -4.39 27.31 6.65
C TYR A 215 -5.61 28.10 6.21
N GLN A 216 -5.58 29.43 6.42
CA GLN A 216 -6.67 30.30 5.99
C GLN A 216 -6.94 30.18 4.49
N ALA A 217 -5.90 30.21 3.67
CA ALA A 217 -6.06 30.08 2.23
C ALA A 217 -6.58 28.69 1.80
N LEU A 218 -6.16 27.60 2.47
CA LEU A 218 -6.72 26.28 2.21
C LEU A 218 -8.19 26.20 2.62
N GLN A 219 -8.58 26.83 3.73
CA GLN A 219 -9.98 26.91 4.16
C GLN A 219 -10.85 27.70 3.17
N GLU A 220 -10.35 28.84 2.66
CA GLU A 220 -11.03 29.60 1.61
C GLU A 220 -11.20 28.75 0.34
N MET A 221 -10.17 28.02 -0.08
CA MET A 221 -10.22 27.11 -1.23
C MET A 221 -11.25 25.98 -1.02
N ALA A 222 -11.32 25.41 0.18
CA ALA A 222 -12.32 24.38 0.51
C ALA A 222 -13.75 24.94 0.41
N GLN A 223 -13.97 26.17 0.91
CA GLN A 223 -15.28 26.85 0.87
C GLN A 223 -15.72 27.21 -0.56
N GLU A 224 -14.77 27.56 -1.43
CA GLU A 224 -15.06 27.84 -2.83
C GLU A 224 -15.50 26.56 -3.61
N GLY A 225 -15.12 25.37 -3.15
CA GLY A 225 -15.51 24.09 -3.73
C GLY A 225 -14.98 23.81 -5.15
N LEU A 226 -13.91 24.50 -5.57
CA LEU A 226 -13.36 24.42 -6.93
C LEU A 226 -12.03 23.64 -7.02
N TYR A 227 -11.43 23.29 -5.88
CA TYR A 227 -10.07 22.77 -5.80
C TYR A 227 -10.00 21.27 -5.48
N GLY A 228 -11.16 20.60 -5.52
CA GLY A 228 -11.23 19.15 -5.40
C GLY A 228 -11.09 18.60 -3.98
N PHE A 229 -11.12 19.47 -2.97
CA PHE A 229 -11.14 19.05 -1.57
C PHE A 229 -12.22 19.79 -0.79
N SER A 230 -12.76 19.12 0.21
CA SER A 230 -13.88 19.61 1.04
C SER A 230 -13.48 19.85 2.49
N GLU A 231 -12.37 19.31 2.93
CA GLU A 231 -11.90 19.38 4.32
C GLU A 231 -10.41 19.68 4.37
N VAL A 232 -10.01 20.47 5.36
CA VAL A 232 -8.62 20.77 5.71
C VAL A 232 -8.42 20.41 7.16
N LEU A 233 -7.59 19.44 7.42
CA LEU A 233 -7.24 18.93 8.74
C LEU A 233 -5.87 19.46 9.16
N THR A 234 -5.74 19.90 10.40
CA THR A 234 -4.45 20.17 11.03
C THR A 234 -3.73 18.86 11.37
N ALA A 235 -2.40 18.91 11.57
CA ALA A 235 -1.63 17.75 12.00
C ALA A 235 -2.17 17.18 13.34
N ASP A 236 -2.62 18.05 14.26
CA ASP A 236 -3.20 17.61 15.54
C ASP A 236 -4.54 16.89 15.34
N GLU A 237 -5.41 17.39 14.46
CA GLU A 237 -6.67 16.70 14.11
C GLU A 237 -6.42 15.35 13.43
N CYS A 238 -5.44 15.27 12.53
CA CYS A 238 -5.02 14.02 11.91
C CYS A 238 -4.55 12.99 12.95
N LEU A 239 -3.74 13.43 13.90
CA LEU A 239 -3.26 12.57 14.99
C LEU A 239 -4.41 12.11 15.89
N GLN A 240 -5.29 13.01 16.29
CA GLN A 240 -6.39 12.71 17.23
C GLN A 240 -7.47 11.83 16.60
N ARG A 241 -7.84 12.08 15.34
CA ARG A 241 -8.93 11.35 14.66
C ARG A 241 -8.47 10.03 14.06
N TYR A 242 -7.25 9.98 13.54
CA TYR A 242 -6.78 8.88 12.67
C TYR A 242 -5.46 8.25 13.13
N GLY A 243 -4.83 8.76 14.17
CA GLY A 243 -3.48 8.33 14.53
C GLY A 243 -2.42 8.71 13.47
N LEU A 244 -2.78 9.55 12.49
CA LEU A 244 -1.92 9.94 11.39
C LEU A 244 -0.97 11.04 11.83
N ALA A 245 0.32 10.71 11.91
CA ALA A 245 1.40 11.62 12.27
C ALA A 245 2.43 11.71 11.16
N GLY A 246 3.11 12.85 11.05
CA GLY A 246 4.17 13.07 10.06
C GLY A 246 4.74 14.48 10.15
N GLY A 247 5.61 14.82 9.19
CA GLY A 247 6.21 16.15 9.09
C GLY A 247 5.34 17.21 8.41
N PHE A 248 4.09 16.87 8.04
CA PHE A 248 3.15 17.79 7.41
C PHE A 248 2.51 18.72 8.44
N SER A 249 2.05 19.89 7.97
CA SER A 249 1.29 20.85 8.77
C SER A 249 -0.23 20.63 8.64
N PHE A 250 -0.70 20.25 7.44
CA PHE A 250 -2.10 20.03 7.13
C PHE A 250 -2.29 18.83 6.21
N VAL A 251 -3.51 18.31 6.18
CA VAL A 251 -3.99 17.38 5.15
C VAL A 251 -5.24 17.99 4.52
N VAL A 252 -5.31 17.98 3.20
CA VAL A 252 -6.53 18.27 2.46
C VAL A 252 -7.15 16.96 2.00
N GLU A 253 -8.45 16.82 2.21
CA GLU A 253 -9.21 15.59 1.93
C GLU A 253 -10.13 15.81 0.74
N THR A 254 -10.10 14.87 -0.20
CA THR A 254 -10.87 14.92 -1.45
C THR A 254 -12.36 15.23 -1.24
N ASP A 255 -12.97 15.84 -2.25
CA ASP A 255 -14.44 15.94 -2.40
C ASP A 255 -15.12 14.60 -2.73
N GLY A 256 -14.35 13.53 -2.89
CA GLY A 256 -14.80 12.17 -3.25
C GLY A 256 -14.69 11.84 -4.74
N PHE A 257 -14.22 12.77 -5.58
CA PHE A 257 -14.13 12.62 -7.03
C PHE A 257 -12.82 13.11 -7.62
N THR A 258 -11.98 13.75 -6.81
CA THR A 258 -10.75 14.39 -7.25
C THR A 258 -9.54 13.72 -6.64
N SER A 259 -8.56 13.37 -7.47
CA SER A 259 -7.22 13.00 -7.05
C SER A 259 -6.28 14.20 -7.14
N PHE A 260 -5.16 14.15 -6.42
CA PHE A 260 -4.20 15.25 -6.38
C PHE A 260 -2.90 14.87 -7.07
N HIS A 261 -2.28 15.83 -7.73
CA HIS A 261 -0.99 15.71 -8.38
C HIS A 261 0.06 16.54 -7.63
N SER A 262 1.23 15.97 -7.39
CA SER A 262 2.33 16.66 -6.68
C SER A 262 3.10 17.67 -7.53
N ASP A 263 2.84 17.74 -8.82
CA ASP A 263 3.52 18.64 -9.74
C ASP A 263 3.08 20.11 -9.51
N GLY A 264 3.99 21.04 -9.73
CA GLY A 264 3.76 22.49 -9.65
C GLY A 264 3.60 23.18 -11.01
N GLN A 265 3.54 22.43 -12.12
CA GLN A 265 3.41 22.98 -13.47
C GLN A 265 1.95 23.03 -13.95
N ARG A 266 1.62 24.05 -14.76
CA ARG A 266 0.29 24.17 -15.38
C ARG A 266 0.09 23.11 -16.48
N PRO A 267 -1.15 22.67 -16.76
CA PRO A 267 -2.40 23.18 -16.18
C PRO A 267 -2.63 22.64 -14.75
N ALA A 268 -3.40 23.41 -13.95
CA ALA A 268 -3.75 23.00 -12.58
C ALA A 268 -4.77 21.85 -12.57
N VAL A 269 -5.73 21.88 -13.48
CA VAL A 269 -6.67 20.78 -13.70
C VAL A 269 -6.16 19.94 -14.86
N ARG A 270 -6.03 18.65 -14.63
CA ARG A 270 -5.46 17.70 -15.59
C ARG A 270 -6.48 16.65 -15.99
N PRO A 271 -6.42 16.13 -17.21
CA PRO A 271 -7.15 14.93 -17.57
C PRO A 271 -6.64 13.75 -16.75
N LEU A 272 -7.49 12.73 -16.60
CA LEU A 272 -7.06 11.46 -16.04
C LEU A 272 -6.03 10.82 -16.99
N ASP A 273 -5.04 10.16 -16.39
CA ASP A 273 -4.00 9.44 -17.12
C ASP A 273 -4.06 7.96 -16.74
N ILE A 274 -4.61 7.15 -17.64
CA ILE A 274 -4.76 5.70 -17.40
C ILE A 274 -3.45 4.92 -17.53
N GLU A 275 -2.41 5.52 -18.08
CA GLU A 275 -1.08 4.93 -18.17
C GLU A 275 -0.28 5.16 -16.86
N ASP A 276 -0.68 6.15 -16.06
CA ASP A 276 -0.12 6.39 -14.72
C ASP A 276 -1.16 5.98 -13.66
N TYR A 277 -0.92 4.86 -12.99
CA TYR A 277 -1.83 4.30 -11.97
C TYR A 277 -2.23 5.32 -10.89
N ARG A 278 -1.42 6.35 -10.62
CA ARG A 278 -1.70 7.40 -9.63
C ARG A 278 -2.83 8.34 -10.05
N TYR A 279 -3.08 8.46 -11.36
CA TYR A 279 -3.97 9.47 -11.93
C TYR A 279 -5.02 8.87 -12.88
N GLY A 280 -5.23 7.56 -12.77
CA GLY A 280 -6.18 6.78 -13.57
C GLY A 280 -7.64 7.07 -13.24
N ARG A 281 -8.51 6.09 -13.45
CA ARG A 281 -9.98 6.24 -13.30
C ARG A 281 -10.47 6.01 -11.87
N ALA A 282 -9.70 5.34 -11.05
CA ALA A 282 -9.94 5.19 -9.61
C ALA A 282 -8.64 5.41 -8.85
N SER A 283 -8.73 5.80 -7.59
CA SER A 283 -7.58 5.98 -6.71
C SER A 283 -7.96 5.77 -5.26
N HIS A 284 -6.98 5.79 -4.39
CA HIS A 284 -7.09 5.58 -2.94
C HIS A 284 -6.40 6.71 -2.16
N GLY A 285 -6.25 6.57 -0.83
CA GLY A 285 -5.62 7.58 0.03
C GLY A 285 -6.60 8.59 0.59
N HIS A 286 -7.91 8.30 0.55
CA HIS A 286 -8.97 9.06 1.24
C HIS A 286 -9.10 8.61 2.69
N MET A 287 -9.77 9.43 3.50
CA MET A 287 -10.05 9.09 4.90
C MET A 287 -11.04 7.93 5.01
N PRO A 288 -10.95 7.12 6.11
CA PRO A 288 -11.70 5.86 6.24
C PRO A 288 -13.22 5.98 6.13
N GLU A 289 -13.79 7.15 6.42
CA GLU A 289 -15.23 7.37 6.37
C GLU A 289 -15.79 7.49 4.94
N LYS A 290 -14.93 7.65 3.95
CA LYS A 290 -15.33 7.77 2.54
C LYS A 290 -15.24 6.41 1.85
N GLY A 291 -16.32 6.03 1.21
CA GLY A 291 -16.38 4.82 0.40
C GLY A 291 -16.50 3.49 1.19
N PRO A 292 -16.56 2.39 0.46
CA PRO A 292 -16.61 1.06 1.03
C PRO A 292 -15.32 0.71 1.78
N GLN A 293 -15.42 -0.24 2.70
CA GLN A 293 -14.28 -0.73 3.47
C GLN A 293 -13.70 -2.00 2.85
N PRO A 294 -12.39 -2.23 2.94
CA PRO A 294 -11.78 -3.46 2.46
C PRO A 294 -12.24 -4.68 3.27
N PRO A 295 -12.38 -5.87 2.65
CA PRO A 295 -12.75 -7.07 3.35
C PRO A 295 -11.54 -7.75 4.01
N MET A 296 -11.81 -8.51 5.09
CA MET A 296 -10.91 -9.49 5.65
C MET A 296 -11.56 -10.88 5.63
N LEU A 297 -10.88 -11.87 5.08
CA LEU A 297 -11.30 -13.26 5.02
C LEU A 297 -10.25 -14.13 5.72
N VAL A 298 -10.67 -14.96 6.65
CA VAL A 298 -9.78 -15.88 7.36
C VAL A 298 -10.31 -17.31 7.31
N SER A 299 -9.39 -18.28 7.22
CA SER A 299 -9.72 -19.69 7.13
C SER A 299 -8.57 -20.55 7.66
N GLY A 300 -8.86 -21.78 8.06
CA GLY A 300 -7.88 -22.75 8.53
C GLY A 300 -7.95 -23.01 10.02
N PRO A 301 -7.02 -23.84 10.56
CA PRO A 301 -7.12 -24.38 11.92
C PRO A 301 -7.02 -23.33 13.04
N ALA A 302 -6.37 -22.18 12.79
CA ALA A 302 -6.27 -21.11 13.80
C ALA A 302 -7.56 -20.30 13.95
N PHE A 303 -8.53 -20.45 13.04
CA PHE A 303 -9.73 -19.62 13.02
C PHE A 303 -11.02 -20.41 13.27
N ALA A 304 -11.96 -19.77 13.93
CA ALA A 304 -13.29 -20.31 14.19
C ALA A 304 -14.11 -20.36 12.88
N ARG A 305 -14.94 -21.39 12.75
CA ARG A 305 -15.80 -21.57 11.57
C ARG A 305 -17.10 -20.79 11.70
N HIS A 306 -17.59 -20.27 10.58
CA HIS A 306 -18.89 -19.60 10.48
C HIS A 306 -19.04 -18.37 11.40
N VAL A 307 -17.94 -17.64 11.60
CA VAL A 307 -17.96 -16.36 12.32
C VAL A 307 -17.95 -15.23 11.31
N THR A 308 -18.81 -14.25 11.52
CA THR A 308 -18.85 -13.00 10.75
C THR A 308 -18.83 -11.84 11.72
N LEU A 309 -17.95 -10.89 11.51
CA LEU A 309 -17.95 -9.59 12.18
C LEU A 309 -18.46 -8.54 11.20
N GLU A 310 -19.34 -7.66 11.66
CA GLU A 310 -19.86 -6.58 10.79
C GLU A 310 -18.77 -5.58 10.43
N THR A 311 -17.93 -5.24 11.40
CA THR A 311 -16.81 -4.31 11.23
C THR A 311 -15.63 -4.72 12.12
N ALA A 312 -14.43 -4.41 11.65
CA ALA A 312 -13.18 -4.45 12.41
C ALA A 312 -12.28 -3.30 11.96
N SER A 313 -11.31 -2.95 12.75
CA SER A 313 -10.27 -2.00 12.32
C SER A 313 -9.16 -2.74 11.61
N ILE A 314 -8.55 -2.14 10.59
CA ILE A 314 -7.31 -2.65 9.98
C ILE A 314 -6.18 -2.77 11.01
N LEU A 315 -6.20 -1.96 12.07
CA LEU A 315 -5.27 -2.04 13.21
C LEU A 315 -5.39 -3.37 13.97
N ASP A 316 -6.55 -4.05 13.90
CA ASP A 316 -6.81 -5.32 14.59
C ASP A 316 -6.20 -6.53 13.85
N GLU A 317 -5.80 -6.38 12.59
CA GLU A 317 -5.30 -7.48 11.76
C GLU A 317 -3.98 -8.04 12.30
N ALA A 318 -2.96 -7.20 12.43
CA ALA A 318 -1.63 -7.64 12.85
C ALA A 318 -1.63 -8.31 14.23
N PRO A 319 -2.26 -7.76 15.30
CA PRO A 319 -2.33 -8.45 16.59
C PRO A 319 -3.18 -9.73 16.55
N THR A 320 -4.21 -9.81 15.68
CA THR A 320 -5.00 -11.04 15.49
C THR A 320 -4.19 -12.13 14.80
N PHE A 321 -3.43 -11.79 13.76
CA PHE A 321 -2.57 -12.74 13.06
C PHE A 321 -1.38 -13.18 13.92
N ALA A 322 -0.84 -12.29 14.76
CA ALA A 322 0.13 -12.69 15.78
C ALA A 322 -0.45 -13.71 16.74
N ALA A 323 -1.65 -13.46 17.25
CA ALA A 323 -2.33 -14.39 18.16
C ALA A 323 -2.65 -15.74 17.50
N ALA A 324 -2.98 -15.77 16.20
CA ALA A 324 -3.16 -16.99 15.42
C ALA A 324 -1.87 -17.83 15.31
N LEU A 325 -0.69 -17.18 15.39
CA LEU A 325 0.62 -17.81 15.44
C LEU A 325 1.10 -18.12 16.88
N GLY A 326 0.28 -17.85 17.90
CA GLY A 326 0.68 -17.98 19.30
C GLY A 326 1.61 -16.87 19.79
N LEU A 327 1.64 -15.74 19.11
CA LEU A 327 2.50 -14.58 19.39
C LEU A 327 1.70 -13.40 19.94
N SER A 328 2.39 -12.37 20.42
CA SER A 328 1.81 -11.07 20.77
C SER A 328 2.58 -9.91 20.13
N LEU A 329 1.86 -8.84 19.81
CA LEU A 329 2.40 -7.56 19.38
C LEU A 329 2.04 -6.51 20.43
N GLU A 330 2.93 -6.30 21.40
CA GLU A 330 2.67 -5.42 22.56
C GLU A 330 2.51 -3.94 22.17
N GLN A 331 3.07 -3.54 21.02
CA GLN A 331 3.05 -2.16 20.53
C GLN A 331 1.91 -1.91 19.52
N ALA A 332 1.02 -2.89 19.30
CA ALA A 332 -0.10 -2.71 18.40
C ALA A 332 -1.20 -1.84 19.04
N ASP A 333 -1.69 -0.86 18.30
CA ASP A 333 -2.81 -0.01 18.72
C ASP A 333 -4.17 -0.72 18.62
N GLY A 334 -4.27 -1.76 17.78
CA GLY A 334 -5.46 -2.58 17.59
C GLY A 334 -5.63 -3.67 18.67
N ARG A 335 -6.81 -4.27 18.70
CA ARG A 335 -7.13 -5.42 19.56
C ARG A 335 -7.03 -6.75 18.83
N VAL A 336 -6.82 -7.83 19.55
CA VAL A 336 -7.00 -9.18 19.02
C VAL A 336 -8.49 -9.46 18.84
N LEU A 337 -8.89 -9.82 17.63
CA LEU A 337 -10.26 -10.27 17.28
C LEU A 337 -10.45 -11.73 17.77
N LYS A 338 -10.56 -11.90 19.08
CA LYS A 338 -10.67 -13.23 19.72
C LYS A 338 -11.86 -14.03 19.23
N GLU A 339 -12.89 -13.35 18.73
CA GLU A 339 -14.10 -13.92 18.14
C GLU A 339 -13.80 -14.75 16.89
N LEU A 340 -12.73 -14.40 16.17
CA LEU A 340 -12.29 -15.11 14.96
C LEU A 340 -11.36 -16.28 15.25
N LEU A 341 -10.75 -16.36 16.44
CA LEU A 341 -9.77 -17.40 16.74
C LEU A 341 -10.47 -18.70 17.16
N ALA A 342 -9.88 -19.83 16.75
CA ALA A 342 -10.30 -21.15 17.25
C ALA A 342 -10.08 -21.25 18.75
N LYS A 343 -10.98 -21.99 19.44
CA LYS A 343 -10.91 -22.21 20.89
C LYS A 343 -9.98 -23.36 21.23
#